data_5b3c0856e3f5c710186fef489a85a975
#
_entry.id   5b3c0856e3f5c710186fef489a85a975
#
_cell.length_a   1.000
_cell.length_b   1.000
_cell.length_c   1.000
_cell.angle_alpha   90.00
_cell.angle_beta   90.00
_cell.angle_gamma   90.00
#
_symmetry.space_group_name_H-M   'P 1'
#
loop_
_entity.id
_entity.type
_entity.pdbx_description
1 polymer ?
#
loop_
_entity_poly.entity_id
_entity_poly.type
_entity_poly.pdbx_seq_one_letter_code
_entity_poly.pdbx_strand_id
1 'polypeptide(L)'
;MCPTIVPLMRETKKEQDIYFTSLIETMKILVATEKPFAKKAVDGIRKIVEDAGYELALLEKYTDKGQLLEAVADVDALIVRSDKVTAEVIAAAKNLKIVVRAGAGYDNVDLAAASARGIVVMNTPGQNSNAVAELALAMMIFMSRNRFTPGTGTELQGKTCLLYTSPSP
;
A
#
# COMPACT_ATOMS: atom_id res chain seq x y z
N MET A 1 2.53 -57.28 22.46
CA MET A 1 1.61 -56.20 22.87
C MET A 1 1.30 -55.39 21.63
N CYS A 2 0.07 -55.53 21.14
CA CYS A 2 -0.42 -54.83 19.95
C CYS A 2 -0.84 -53.40 20.32
N PRO A 3 -0.46 -52.36 19.55
CA PRO A 3 -0.95 -51.03 19.84
C PRO A 3 -2.42 -50.93 19.44
N THR A 4 -3.24 -50.44 20.34
CA THR A 4 -4.66 -50.22 20.22
C THR A 4 -4.92 -49.20 19.10
N ILE A 5 -5.61 -49.64 18.07
CA ILE A 5 -6.09 -48.78 17.00
C ILE A 5 -7.24 -47.91 17.57
N VAL A 6 -7.01 -46.62 17.72
CA VAL A 6 -8.04 -45.65 18.02
C VAL A 6 -8.97 -45.56 16.79
N PRO A 7 -10.28 -45.76 16.91
CA PRO A 7 -11.19 -45.63 15.76
C PRO A 7 -11.18 -44.19 15.27
N LEU A 8 -10.89 -44.01 13.98
CA LEU A 8 -11.09 -42.74 13.28
C LEU A 8 -12.57 -42.40 13.40
N MET A 9 -12.90 -41.42 14.24
CA MET A 9 -14.22 -40.80 14.19
C MET A 9 -14.39 -40.24 12.78
N ARG A 10 -15.44 -40.64 12.09
CA ARG A 10 -15.87 -40.03 10.84
C ARG A 10 -16.39 -38.62 11.16
N GLU A 11 -15.48 -37.66 11.18
CA GLU A 11 -15.84 -36.25 11.18
C GLU A 11 -16.64 -35.96 9.92
N THR A 12 -17.78 -35.30 10.09
CA THR A 12 -18.60 -34.91 8.96
C THR A 12 -17.84 -33.87 8.13
N LYS A 13 -18.08 -33.85 6.82
CA LYS A 13 -17.48 -32.87 5.91
C LYS A 13 -17.58 -31.43 6.44
N LYS A 14 -18.68 -31.15 7.16
CA LYS A 14 -18.95 -29.86 7.79
C LYS A 14 -18.03 -29.56 8.98
N GLU A 15 -17.65 -30.57 9.74
CA GLU A 15 -16.68 -30.43 10.85
C GLU A 15 -15.24 -30.28 10.31
N GLN A 16 -14.90 -30.98 9.23
CA GLN A 16 -13.62 -30.80 8.52
C GLN A 16 -13.51 -29.42 7.91
N ASP A 17 -14.58 -28.90 7.28
CA ASP A 17 -14.61 -27.56 6.73
C ASP A 17 -14.51 -26.49 7.82
N ILE A 18 -15.13 -26.67 8.99
CA ILE A 18 -15.00 -25.78 10.14
C ILE A 18 -13.58 -25.85 10.72
N TYR A 19 -12.97 -27.01 10.82
CA TYR A 19 -11.60 -27.19 11.31
C TYR A 19 -10.58 -26.57 10.34
N PHE A 20 -10.81 -26.73 9.02
CA PHE A 20 -9.98 -26.10 7.98
C PHE A 20 -10.13 -24.58 7.97
N THR A 21 -11.33 -24.08 8.19
CA THR A 21 -11.60 -22.62 8.26
C THR A 21 -11.02 -22.01 9.54
N SER A 22 -10.96 -22.75 10.65
CA SER A 22 -10.34 -22.28 11.90
C SER A 22 -8.80 -22.31 11.90
N LEU A 23 -8.17 -23.04 10.95
CA LEU A 23 -6.72 -23.10 10.75
C LEU A 23 -6.21 -22.09 9.73
N ILE A 24 -7.09 -21.45 8.96
CA ILE A 24 -6.72 -20.32 8.11
C ILE A 24 -6.70 -19.10 9.03
N GLU A 25 -5.54 -18.73 9.53
CA GLU A 25 -5.35 -17.42 10.15
C GLU A 25 -5.83 -16.34 9.17
N THR A 26 -6.98 -15.74 9.45
CA THR A 26 -7.52 -14.66 8.63
C THR A 26 -6.56 -13.50 8.68
N MET A 27 -5.84 -13.22 7.59
CA MET A 27 -4.90 -12.12 7.54
C MET A 27 -5.63 -10.79 7.62
N LYS A 28 -5.10 -9.89 8.44
CA LYS A 28 -5.62 -8.54 8.61
C LYS A 28 -4.81 -7.55 7.79
N ILE A 29 -5.48 -6.87 6.86
CA ILE A 29 -4.88 -5.88 5.96
C ILE A 29 -5.34 -4.49 6.39
N LEU A 30 -4.40 -3.60 6.70
CA LEU A 30 -4.67 -2.22 7.04
C LEU A 30 -4.37 -1.31 5.84
N VAL A 31 -5.34 -0.51 5.44
CA VAL A 31 -5.09 0.68 4.60
C VAL A 31 -4.99 1.89 5.51
N ALA A 32 -3.79 2.47 5.61
CA ALA A 32 -3.54 3.66 6.42
C ALA A 32 -3.17 4.85 5.54
N THR A 33 -3.91 5.96 5.66
CA THR A 33 -3.62 7.17 4.90
C THR A 33 -4.20 8.43 5.54
N GLU A 34 -3.36 9.46 5.72
CA GLU A 34 -3.80 10.80 6.13
C GLU A 34 -4.72 11.42 5.06
N LYS A 35 -4.39 11.22 3.79
CA LYS A 35 -5.17 11.70 2.65
C LYS A 35 -5.97 10.55 2.05
N PRO A 36 -7.30 10.48 2.23
CA PRO A 36 -8.12 9.36 1.80
C PRO A 36 -7.90 9.00 0.34
N PHE A 37 -7.98 7.71 0.05
CA PHE A 37 -8.10 7.23 -1.32
C PHE A 37 -9.45 7.62 -1.92
N ALA A 38 -9.55 7.66 -3.25
CA ALA A 38 -10.84 7.75 -3.91
C ALA A 38 -11.71 6.55 -3.51
N LYS A 39 -13.00 6.78 -3.23
CA LYS A 39 -13.92 5.73 -2.79
C LYS A 39 -13.87 4.48 -3.68
N LYS A 40 -13.85 4.68 -5.01
CA LYS A 40 -13.76 3.59 -5.99
C LYS A 40 -12.51 2.72 -5.79
N ALA A 41 -11.38 3.31 -5.38
CA ALA A 41 -10.16 2.55 -5.10
C ALA A 41 -10.28 1.72 -3.82
N VAL A 42 -10.85 2.31 -2.76
CA VAL A 42 -11.11 1.59 -1.50
C VAL A 42 -12.08 0.44 -1.72
N ASP A 43 -13.17 0.67 -2.46
CA ASP A 43 -14.16 -0.37 -2.80
C ASP A 43 -13.52 -1.51 -3.61
N GLY A 44 -12.59 -1.18 -4.53
CA GLY A 44 -11.83 -2.18 -5.28
C GLY A 44 -10.89 -3.01 -4.40
N ILE A 45 -10.15 -2.37 -3.50
CA ILE A 45 -9.29 -3.05 -2.53
C ILE A 45 -10.14 -3.95 -1.61
N ARG A 46 -11.23 -3.41 -1.07
CA ARG A 46 -12.16 -4.16 -0.20
C ARG A 46 -12.65 -5.43 -0.87
N LYS A 47 -13.14 -5.32 -2.09
CA LYS A 47 -13.63 -6.47 -2.84
C LYS A 47 -12.56 -7.56 -2.98
N ILE A 48 -11.33 -7.20 -3.35
CA ILE A 48 -10.23 -8.15 -3.54
C ILE A 48 -9.87 -8.83 -2.22
N VAL A 49 -9.83 -8.06 -1.12
CA VAL A 49 -9.46 -8.55 0.21
C VAL A 49 -10.53 -9.51 0.75
N GLU A 50 -11.81 -9.12 0.64
CA GLU A 50 -12.94 -9.94 1.08
C GLU A 50 -13.12 -11.20 0.21
N ASP A 51 -12.94 -11.11 -1.11
CA ASP A 51 -12.98 -12.26 -2.02
C ASP A 51 -11.86 -13.27 -1.71
N ALA A 52 -10.74 -12.80 -1.15
CA ALA A 52 -9.63 -13.65 -0.68
C ALA A 52 -9.84 -14.22 0.73
N GLY A 53 -10.94 -13.86 1.41
CA GLY A 53 -11.24 -14.31 2.78
C GLY A 53 -10.45 -13.59 3.88
N TYR A 54 -9.89 -12.40 3.59
CA TYR A 54 -9.12 -11.59 4.52
C TYR A 54 -9.94 -10.45 5.11
N GLU A 55 -9.46 -9.90 6.24
CA GLU A 55 -10.08 -8.75 6.90
C GLU A 55 -9.44 -7.44 6.41
N LEU A 56 -10.27 -6.45 6.04
CA LEU A 56 -9.82 -5.10 5.70
C LEU A 56 -10.13 -4.11 6.81
N ALA A 57 -9.10 -3.53 7.38
CA ALA A 57 -9.18 -2.37 8.26
C ALA A 57 -8.83 -1.08 7.51
N LEU A 58 -9.48 0.03 7.84
CA LEU A 58 -9.22 1.35 7.27
C LEU A 58 -8.87 2.33 8.38
N LEU A 59 -7.75 3.03 8.22
CA LEU A 59 -7.36 4.18 9.03
C LEU A 59 -7.17 5.39 8.10
N GLU A 60 -8.20 6.20 7.98
CA GLU A 60 -8.19 7.38 7.11
C GLU A 60 -8.25 8.68 7.92
N LYS A 61 -7.64 9.74 7.38
CA LYS A 61 -7.65 11.09 7.96
C LYS A 61 -7.12 11.16 9.39
N TYR A 62 -6.26 10.25 9.79
CA TYR A 62 -5.62 10.33 11.08
C TYR A 62 -4.65 11.54 11.12
N THR A 63 -4.53 12.13 12.27
CA THR A 63 -3.74 13.35 12.49
C THR A 63 -2.61 13.13 13.48
N ASP A 64 -2.66 12.04 14.22
CA ASP A 64 -1.66 11.67 15.20
C ASP A 64 -0.98 10.34 14.82
N LYS A 65 0.34 10.33 14.95
CA LYS A 65 1.16 9.14 14.74
C LYS A 65 0.79 8.00 15.69
N GLY A 66 0.31 8.31 16.90
CA GLY A 66 -0.16 7.32 17.86
C GLY A 66 -1.27 6.43 17.30
N GLN A 67 -2.20 7.01 16.56
CA GLN A 67 -3.29 6.27 15.91
C GLN A 67 -2.75 5.24 14.90
N LEU A 68 -1.70 5.60 14.15
CA LEU A 68 -1.05 4.68 13.22
C LEU A 68 -0.33 3.55 13.99
N LEU A 69 0.38 3.87 15.07
CA LEU A 69 1.10 2.89 15.88
C LEU A 69 0.16 1.87 16.53
N GLU A 70 -1.01 2.31 16.98
CA GLU A 70 -2.04 1.44 17.52
C GLU A 70 -2.65 0.55 16.43
N ALA A 71 -2.97 1.15 15.29
CA ALA A 71 -3.64 0.44 14.19
C ALA A 71 -2.74 -0.63 13.53
N VAL A 72 -1.41 -0.45 13.52
CA VAL A 72 -0.49 -1.42 12.91
C VAL A 72 -0.11 -2.58 13.84
N ALA A 73 -0.49 -2.53 15.12
CA ALA A 73 0.02 -3.45 16.14
C ALA A 73 -0.27 -4.93 15.86
N ASP A 74 -1.41 -5.22 15.23
CA ASP A 74 -1.93 -6.57 15.01
C ASP A 74 -2.19 -6.94 13.54
N VAL A 75 -1.67 -6.14 12.59
CA VAL A 75 -1.91 -6.35 11.15
C VAL A 75 -0.81 -7.17 10.49
N ASP A 76 -1.18 -7.96 9.49
CA ASP A 76 -0.27 -8.76 8.67
C ASP A 76 0.24 -8.01 7.44
N ALA A 77 -0.58 -7.11 6.89
CA ALA A 77 -0.24 -6.31 5.73
C ALA A 77 -0.64 -4.84 5.91
N LEU A 78 0.21 -3.93 5.43
CA LEU A 78 0.00 -2.49 5.51
C LEU A 78 0.03 -1.89 4.11
N ILE A 79 -1.03 -1.20 3.72
CA ILE A 79 -1.10 -0.42 2.48
C ILE A 79 -1.04 1.06 2.84
N VAL A 80 -0.06 1.78 2.31
CA VAL A 80 0.11 3.23 2.51
C VAL A 80 0.22 3.96 1.18
N ARG A 81 -0.01 5.27 1.18
CA ARG A 81 0.20 6.13 0.01
C ARG A 81 1.41 7.05 0.19
N SER A 82 1.28 8.09 1.00
CA SER A 82 2.32 9.10 1.26
C SER A 82 2.79 9.07 2.72
N ASP A 83 2.17 8.25 3.52
CA ASP A 83 2.37 8.13 4.95
C ASP A 83 3.74 7.52 5.25
N LYS A 84 4.40 8.01 6.27
CA LYS A 84 5.75 7.58 6.63
C LYS A 84 5.70 6.28 7.44
N VAL A 85 6.27 5.23 6.90
CA VAL A 85 6.49 3.94 7.58
C VAL A 85 7.91 3.93 8.13
N THR A 86 8.08 4.53 9.30
CA THR A 86 9.38 4.63 9.99
C THR A 86 9.73 3.34 10.72
N ALA A 87 10.99 3.23 11.17
CA ALA A 87 11.43 2.12 12.01
C ALA A 87 10.53 1.90 13.25
N GLU A 88 9.99 2.97 13.82
CA GLU A 88 9.08 2.89 14.96
C GLU A 88 7.72 2.26 14.59
N VAL A 89 7.16 2.62 13.42
CA VAL A 89 5.93 1.99 12.90
C VAL A 89 6.17 0.51 12.63
N ILE A 90 7.30 0.19 12.00
CA ILE A 90 7.71 -1.19 11.75
C ILE A 90 7.89 -1.97 13.05
N ALA A 91 8.50 -1.37 14.09
CA ALA A 91 8.68 -2.00 15.38
C ALA A 91 7.36 -2.26 16.12
N ALA A 92 6.38 -1.36 16.00
CA ALA A 92 5.05 -1.50 16.60
C ALA A 92 4.23 -2.63 15.94
N ALA A 93 4.40 -2.85 14.66
CA ALA A 93 3.65 -3.83 13.86
C ALA A 93 4.21 -5.26 14.07
N LYS A 94 3.71 -5.97 15.08
CA LYS A 94 4.28 -7.27 15.52
C LYS A 94 4.17 -8.37 14.47
N ASN A 95 3.05 -8.45 13.77
CA ASN A 95 2.71 -9.50 12.82
C ASN A 95 2.98 -9.13 11.35
N LEU A 96 3.45 -7.91 11.10
CA LEU A 96 3.58 -7.35 9.75
C LEU A 96 4.53 -8.17 8.87
N LYS A 97 4.03 -8.63 7.74
CA LYS A 97 4.74 -9.45 6.75
C LYS A 97 5.06 -8.65 5.48
N ILE A 98 4.18 -7.68 5.14
CA ILE A 98 4.30 -6.92 3.90
C ILE A 98 3.82 -5.49 4.06
N VAL A 99 4.55 -4.56 3.44
CA VAL A 99 4.15 -3.16 3.24
C VAL A 99 3.99 -2.89 1.76
N VAL A 100 2.84 -2.38 1.34
CA VAL A 100 2.58 -1.99 -0.04
C VAL A 100 2.42 -0.48 -0.13
N ARG A 101 3.33 0.17 -0.83
CA ARG A 101 3.20 1.59 -1.15
C ARG A 101 2.38 1.77 -2.44
N ALA A 102 1.20 2.36 -2.35
CA ALA A 102 0.35 2.69 -3.50
C ALA A 102 0.92 3.88 -4.29
N GLY A 103 1.96 3.64 -5.06
CA GLY A 103 2.67 4.62 -5.89
C GLY A 103 4.05 4.15 -6.31
N ALA A 104 4.73 4.95 -7.15
CA ALA A 104 6.00 4.56 -7.76
C ALA A 104 7.20 4.69 -6.81
N GLY A 105 7.32 5.80 -6.08
CA GLY A 105 8.39 5.98 -5.09
C GLY A 105 8.16 5.16 -3.82
N TYR A 106 9.19 4.92 -3.04
CA TYR A 106 9.11 4.20 -1.75
C TYR A 106 10.01 4.82 -0.67
N ASP A 107 10.42 6.05 -0.87
CA ASP A 107 11.23 6.87 0.02
C ASP A 107 10.56 7.17 1.38
N ASN A 108 9.26 6.95 1.47
CA ASN A 108 8.49 7.07 2.70
C ASN A 108 8.51 5.81 3.58
N VAL A 109 9.18 4.72 3.15
CA VAL A 109 9.30 3.47 3.91
C VAL A 109 10.74 3.24 4.32
N ASP A 110 10.97 2.94 5.59
CA ASP A 110 12.29 2.56 6.11
C ASP A 110 12.63 1.12 5.69
N LEU A 111 13.32 1.00 4.54
CA LEU A 111 13.70 -0.28 3.97
C LEU A 111 14.68 -1.06 4.85
N ALA A 112 15.57 -0.37 5.56
CA ALA A 112 16.54 -1.02 6.41
C ALA A 112 15.85 -1.71 7.61
N ALA A 113 14.93 -0.99 8.25
CA ALA A 113 14.13 -1.55 9.34
C ALA A 113 13.20 -2.68 8.87
N ALA A 114 12.59 -2.54 7.70
CA ALA A 114 11.75 -3.59 7.12
C ALA A 114 12.55 -4.86 6.82
N SER A 115 13.70 -4.72 6.15
CA SER A 115 14.59 -5.82 5.80
C SER A 115 15.13 -6.55 7.04
N ALA A 116 15.50 -5.82 8.08
CA ALA A 116 15.98 -6.40 9.33
C ALA A 116 14.95 -7.30 10.00
N ARG A 117 13.66 -7.10 9.72
CA ARG A 117 12.55 -7.93 10.22
C ARG A 117 12.02 -8.92 9.18
N GLY A 118 12.61 -9.00 7.99
CA GLY A 118 12.14 -9.87 6.91
C GLY A 118 10.79 -9.43 6.31
N ILE A 119 10.42 -8.15 6.49
CA ILE A 119 9.18 -7.58 5.94
C ILE A 119 9.40 -7.23 4.47
N VAL A 120 8.53 -7.72 3.59
CA VAL A 120 8.56 -7.41 2.16
C VAL A 120 8.00 -6.01 1.93
N VAL A 121 8.70 -5.19 1.14
CA VAL A 121 8.19 -3.87 0.73
C VAL A 121 7.93 -3.88 -0.78
N MET A 122 6.72 -3.51 -1.17
CA MET A 122 6.31 -3.43 -2.58
C MET A 122 5.81 -2.03 -2.92
N ASN A 123 5.93 -1.68 -4.19
CA ASN A 123 5.40 -0.44 -4.75
C ASN A 123 4.60 -0.73 -6.04
N THR A 124 4.00 0.31 -6.64
CA THR A 124 3.23 0.20 -7.88
C THR A 124 3.85 1.07 -8.98
N PRO A 125 4.99 0.66 -9.57
CA PRO A 125 5.69 1.46 -10.56
C PRO A 125 4.84 1.64 -11.83
N GLY A 126 4.93 2.82 -12.44
CA GLY A 126 4.31 3.11 -13.74
C GLY A 126 2.80 3.39 -13.72
N GLN A 127 2.09 3.18 -12.62
CA GLN A 127 0.63 3.34 -12.58
C GLN A 127 0.17 4.81 -12.73
N ASN A 128 1.03 5.78 -12.47
CA ASN A 128 0.77 7.20 -12.62
C ASN A 128 1.53 7.86 -13.79
N SER A 129 2.16 7.07 -14.68
CA SER A 129 3.03 7.58 -15.74
C SER A 129 2.32 8.56 -16.66
N ASN A 130 1.09 8.28 -17.07
CA ASN A 130 0.31 9.18 -17.92
C ASN A 130 0.04 10.52 -17.23
N ALA A 131 -0.38 10.51 -15.97
CA ALA A 131 -0.65 11.73 -15.22
C ALA A 131 0.61 12.58 -15.05
N VAL A 132 1.77 11.95 -14.83
CA VAL A 132 3.06 12.64 -14.74
C VAL A 132 3.46 13.24 -16.09
N ALA A 133 3.27 12.51 -17.19
CA ALA A 133 3.56 13.01 -18.54
C ALA A 133 2.68 14.21 -18.90
N GLU A 134 1.38 14.15 -18.63
CA GLU A 134 0.45 15.26 -18.84
C GLU A 134 0.84 16.49 -18.01
N LEU A 135 1.19 16.29 -16.74
CA LEU A 135 1.65 17.37 -15.88
C LEU A 135 2.95 18.00 -16.41
N ALA A 136 3.92 17.18 -16.85
CA ALA A 136 5.17 17.69 -17.42
C ALA A 136 4.89 18.56 -18.66
N LEU A 137 4.03 18.12 -19.57
CA LEU A 137 3.61 18.89 -20.74
C LEU A 137 2.91 20.19 -20.34
N ALA A 138 1.99 20.11 -19.39
CA ALA A 138 1.29 21.29 -18.87
C ALA A 138 2.26 22.30 -18.24
N MET A 139 3.27 21.83 -17.50
CA MET A 139 4.30 22.70 -16.92
C MET A 139 5.17 23.38 -17.98
N MET A 140 5.52 22.69 -19.07
CA MET A 140 6.25 23.28 -20.19
C MET A 140 5.46 24.44 -20.82
N ILE A 141 4.15 24.23 -21.06
CA ILE A 141 3.26 25.28 -21.57
C ILE A 141 3.14 26.42 -20.56
N PHE A 142 2.91 26.12 -19.31
CA PHE A 142 2.76 27.09 -18.23
C PHE A 142 3.99 28.01 -18.14
N MET A 143 5.18 27.43 -18.17
CA MET A 143 6.44 28.21 -18.13
C MET A 143 6.67 29.05 -19.37
N SER A 144 6.43 28.50 -20.56
CA SER A 144 6.58 29.22 -21.81
C SER A 144 5.62 30.42 -21.94
N ARG A 145 4.43 30.31 -21.35
CA ARG A 145 3.39 31.36 -21.30
C ARG A 145 3.54 32.26 -20.07
N ASN A 146 4.72 32.41 -19.53
CA ASN A 146 5.01 33.26 -18.35
C ASN A 146 4.05 32.99 -17.19
N ARG A 147 3.76 31.71 -16.91
CA ARG A 147 2.87 31.25 -15.83
C ARG A 147 1.45 31.83 -15.94
N PHE A 148 1.02 32.15 -17.15
CA PHE A 148 -0.27 32.80 -17.45
C PHE A 148 -0.47 34.17 -16.75
N THR A 149 0.61 34.82 -16.34
CA THR A 149 0.58 36.16 -15.80
C THR A 149 0.49 37.18 -16.95
N PRO A 150 -0.03 38.41 -16.71
CA PRO A 150 -0.01 39.45 -17.72
C PRO A 150 1.39 39.72 -18.28
N GLY A 151 1.53 39.76 -19.59
CA GLY A 151 2.82 39.95 -20.26
C GLY A 151 3.01 39.01 -21.44
N THR A 152 4.15 39.15 -22.12
CA THR A 152 4.47 38.36 -23.31
C THR A 152 5.05 37.01 -22.93
N GLY A 153 4.37 35.94 -23.31
CA GLY A 153 4.92 34.58 -23.27
C GLY A 153 5.66 34.22 -24.57
N THR A 154 6.26 33.04 -24.60
CA THR A 154 6.88 32.46 -25.79
C THR A 154 6.20 31.14 -26.16
N GLU A 155 6.39 30.70 -27.41
CA GLU A 155 5.94 29.39 -27.87
C GLU A 155 6.95 28.27 -27.46
N LEU A 156 6.48 27.07 -27.45
CA LEU A 156 7.37 25.88 -27.28
C LEU A 156 8.13 25.57 -28.57
N GLN A 157 7.63 26.00 -29.70
CA GLN A 157 8.25 25.76 -30.99
C GLN A 157 9.71 26.24 -31.00
N GLY A 158 10.63 25.40 -31.46
CA GLY A 158 12.05 25.69 -31.51
C GLY A 158 12.77 25.68 -30.14
N LYS A 159 12.09 25.33 -29.06
CA LYS A 159 12.70 25.19 -27.74
C LYS A 159 13.22 23.77 -27.53
N THR A 160 14.34 23.67 -26.82
CA THR A 160 14.88 22.37 -26.35
C THR A 160 14.48 22.19 -24.90
N CYS A 161 13.90 21.03 -24.58
CA CYS A 161 13.62 20.64 -23.19
C CYS A 161 14.47 19.41 -22.85
N LEU A 162 15.15 19.49 -21.72
CA LEU A 162 15.87 18.36 -21.17
C LEU A 162 15.00 17.73 -20.08
N LEU A 163 14.57 16.50 -20.32
CA LEU A 163 13.74 15.72 -19.41
C LEU A 163 14.55 14.54 -18.91
N TYR A 164 14.75 14.46 -17.61
CA TYR A 164 15.37 13.32 -16.96
C TYR A 164 14.30 12.33 -16.48
N THR A 165 14.69 11.06 -16.38
CA THR A 165 13.90 10.07 -15.63
C THR A 165 13.85 10.45 -14.16
N SER A 166 12.81 10.00 -13.46
CA SER A 166 12.71 10.23 -12.02
C SER A 166 13.96 9.70 -11.30
N PRO A 167 14.59 10.48 -10.40
CA PRO A 167 15.70 10.01 -9.59
C PRO A 167 15.26 9.04 -8.48
N SER A 168 13.98 8.72 -8.42
CA SER A 168 13.48 7.72 -7.48
C SER A 168 14.14 6.37 -7.77
N PRO A 169 14.68 5.72 -6.77
CA PRO A 169 15.35 4.44 -6.91
C PRO A 169 14.42 3.37 -7.43
#